data_68c72e813d9922aa342b1ebebb27460f
#
_entry.id   68c72e813d9922aa342b1ebebb27460f
#
_cell.length_a   1.000
_cell.length_b   1.000
_cell.length_c   1.000
_cell.angle_alpha   90.00
_cell.angle_beta   90.00
_cell.angle_gamma   90.00
#
_symmetry.space_group_name_H-M   'P 1'
#
loop_
_entity.id
_entity.type
_entity.pdbx_description
1 polymer ?
#
loop_
_entity_poly.entity_id
_entity_poly.type
_entity_poly.pdbx_seq_one_letter_code
_entity_poly.pdbx_strand_id
1 'polypeptide(L)'
;MSELSHTVYFHGLPGSGGELALFDDVPYGKLAHMFVPIRDSSRTQSDCTAYMDSITRQIEARFPEGPIHLIGFSLGAFVAIHIATLLKNRVERIDLVSAAAPLEMGDFLKEMAGRIVFQAAQSSPFLFSLMVKWQSWAARLFPNMLFKAIFANTAGQDRELAATPAFQKGMAKILNDSLGRNAHIYQSEIAFYVSGWATSLAKVKQPVTLWQGQADNWTPPAMADALQQALPHLCSRRDLMGLSHYSTLRHFLGEYANSAGEKA
;
A
#
# COMPACT_ATOMS: atom_id res chain seq x y z
N MET A 1 11.62 6.12 29.59
CA MET A 1 10.58 6.68 28.69
C MET A 1 10.88 6.13 27.32
N SER A 2 10.04 5.24 26.76
CA SER A 2 10.24 4.81 25.36
C SER A 2 9.97 6.03 24.46
N GLU A 3 10.97 6.46 23.68
CA GLU A 3 10.74 7.45 22.64
C GLU A 3 9.58 6.99 21.76
N LEU A 4 8.61 7.90 21.51
CA LEU A 4 7.53 7.61 20.59
C LEU A 4 8.14 7.35 19.20
N SER A 5 7.93 6.17 18.64
CA SER A 5 8.44 5.84 17.33
C SER A 5 7.81 6.73 16.25
N HIS A 6 8.63 7.25 15.36
CA HIS A 6 8.18 8.03 14.21
C HIS A 6 7.47 7.11 13.21
N THR A 7 6.24 7.45 12.82
CA THR A 7 5.45 6.60 11.94
C THR A 7 5.48 7.08 10.50
N VAL A 8 5.81 6.18 9.58
CA VAL A 8 5.83 6.41 8.13
C VAL A 8 4.79 5.50 7.47
N TYR A 9 3.91 6.10 6.67
CA TYR A 9 2.84 5.40 5.97
C TYR A 9 3.08 5.36 4.46
N PHE A 10 3.03 4.16 3.89
CA PHE A 10 3.10 3.93 2.45
C PHE A 10 1.74 3.45 1.94
N HIS A 11 1.08 4.31 1.18
CA HIS A 11 -0.25 4.05 0.61
C HIS A 11 -0.24 2.97 -0.48
N GLY A 12 -1.41 2.41 -0.77
CA GLY A 12 -1.63 1.44 -1.86
C GLY A 12 -1.49 2.04 -3.27
N LEU A 13 -1.77 1.21 -4.28
CA LEU A 13 -1.88 1.63 -5.69
C LEU A 13 -3.08 0.95 -6.36
N PRO A 14 -3.91 1.76 -7.06
CA PRO A 14 -3.89 3.23 -7.10
C PRO A 14 -4.28 3.83 -5.75
N GLY A 15 -3.47 4.75 -5.22
CA GLY A 15 -3.65 5.32 -3.88
C GLY A 15 -2.94 6.65 -3.70
N SER A 16 -3.11 7.24 -2.52
CA SER A 16 -2.40 8.45 -2.07
C SER A 16 -2.47 8.57 -0.54
N GLY A 17 -1.77 9.53 0.05
CA GLY A 17 -1.89 9.84 1.49
C GLY A 17 -3.31 10.20 1.94
N GLY A 18 -4.22 10.46 0.99
CA GLY A 18 -5.64 10.67 1.27
C GLY A 18 -6.35 9.46 1.89
N GLU A 19 -5.75 8.27 1.82
CA GLU A 19 -6.26 7.04 2.47
C GLU A 19 -6.40 7.20 3.98
N LEU A 20 -5.53 7.98 4.62
CA LEU A 20 -5.59 8.24 6.06
C LEU A 20 -6.83 9.04 6.50
N ALA A 21 -7.48 9.73 5.57
CA ALA A 21 -8.69 10.51 5.81
C ALA A 21 -9.94 9.93 5.09
N LEU A 22 -9.87 8.64 4.71
CA LEU A 22 -10.90 8.02 3.88
C LEU A 22 -12.13 7.57 4.66
N PHE A 23 -11.98 7.32 5.96
CA PHE A 23 -13.01 6.71 6.80
C PHE A 23 -13.51 7.69 7.86
N ASP A 24 -14.81 8.02 7.82
CA ASP A 24 -15.41 9.03 8.69
C ASP A 24 -15.38 8.64 10.18
N ASP A 25 -15.36 7.34 10.49
CA ASP A 25 -15.32 6.80 11.84
C ASP A 25 -13.91 6.63 12.41
N VAL A 26 -12.88 6.88 11.59
CA VAL A 26 -11.48 6.86 12.03
C VAL A 26 -11.00 8.31 12.21
N PRO A 27 -10.65 8.73 13.45
CA PRO A 27 -10.31 10.12 13.71
C PRO A 27 -8.98 10.51 13.05
N TYR A 28 -9.04 11.16 11.89
CA TYR A 28 -7.88 11.61 11.12
C TYR A 28 -6.86 12.42 11.96
N GLY A 29 -7.33 13.23 12.92
CA GLY A 29 -6.46 14.00 13.80
C GLY A 29 -5.43 13.15 14.56
N LYS A 30 -5.77 11.89 14.87
CA LYS A 30 -4.86 10.92 15.50
C LYS A 30 -3.87 10.29 14.51
N LEU A 31 -4.13 10.39 13.21
CA LEU A 31 -3.29 9.86 12.13
C LEU A 31 -2.43 10.95 11.46
N ALA A 32 -2.75 12.21 11.68
CA ALA A 32 -2.13 13.36 11.00
C ALA A 32 -0.62 13.50 11.26
N HIS A 33 -0.09 12.85 12.31
CA HIS A 33 1.35 12.80 12.61
C HIS A 33 2.11 11.81 11.73
N MET A 34 1.43 10.88 11.06
CA MET A 34 2.07 9.92 10.16
C MET A 34 2.71 10.66 8.98
N PHE A 35 3.96 10.40 8.75
CA PHE A 35 4.66 10.93 7.58
C PHE A 35 4.36 10.06 6.36
N VAL A 36 3.86 10.69 5.30
CA VAL A 36 3.64 10.06 4.00
C VAL A 36 4.68 10.62 3.02
N PRO A 37 5.73 9.88 2.68
CA PRO A 37 6.76 10.35 1.76
C PRO A 37 6.18 10.65 0.37
N ILE A 38 6.72 11.65 -0.29
CA ILE A 38 6.39 11.94 -1.69
C ILE A 38 7.03 10.86 -2.56
N ARG A 39 6.20 10.07 -3.22
CA ARG A 39 6.62 9.03 -4.14
C ARG A 39 6.71 9.61 -5.55
N ASP A 40 7.83 10.28 -5.86
CA ASP A 40 8.08 10.89 -7.16
C ASP A 40 9.14 10.09 -7.93
N SER A 41 8.74 9.47 -9.01
CA SER A 41 9.60 8.73 -9.93
C SER A 41 10.05 9.56 -11.15
N SER A 42 9.72 10.83 -11.22
CA SER A 42 10.00 11.67 -12.41
C SER A 42 11.50 11.74 -12.76
N ARG A 43 12.37 11.66 -11.75
CA ARG A 43 13.84 11.67 -11.91
C ARG A 43 14.46 10.27 -11.94
N THR A 44 13.68 9.21 -11.65
CA THR A 44 14.17 7.85 -11.44
C THR A 44 13.37 6.80 -12.20
N GLN A 45 12.69 7.19 -13.26
CA GLN A 45 11.66 6.42 -13.99
C GLN A 45 12.02 4.97 -14.35
N SER A 46 13.30 4.63 -14.38
CA SER A 46 13.79 3.29 -14.75
C SER A 46 14.65 2.63 -13.68
N ASP A 47 14.89 3.28 -12.54
CA ASP A 47 15.78 2.81 -11.49
C ASP A 47 15.05 2.74 -10.14
N CYS A 48 14.66 1.50 -9.78
CA CYS A 48 13.99 1.22 -8.52
C CYS A 48 14.89 1.57 -7.32
N THR A 49 16.21 1.37 -7.40
CA THR A 49 17.15 1.66 -6.32
C THR A 49 17.20 3.17 -6.05
N ALA A 50 17.41 3.97 -7.10
CA ALA A 50 17.41 5.42 -6.99
C ALA A 50 16.07 5.98 -6.47
N TYR A 51 14.97 5.33 -6.85
CA TYR A 51 13.64 5.66 -6.36
C TYR A 51 13.52 5.39 -4.85
N MET A 52 13.90 4.21 -4.37
CA MET A 52 13.87 3.88 -2.94
C MET A 52 14.83 4.75 -2.12
N ASP A 53 16.02 5.07 -2.65
CA ASP A 53 16.98 6.00 -2.03
C ASP A 53 16.38 7.41 -1.89
N SER A 54 15.59 7.87 -2.86
CA SER A 54 14.91 9.16 -2.79
C SER A 54 13.89 9.21 -1.64
N ILE A 55 13.13 8.14 -1.44
CA ILE A 55 12.18 8.01 -0.33
C ILE A 55 12.94 7.93 1.00
N THR A 56 14.00 7.14 1.06
CA THR A 56 14.85 7.00 2.27
C THR A 56 15.38 8.36 2.74
N ARG A 57 15.94 9.16 1.81
CA ARG A 57 16.42 10.52 2.14
C ARG A 57 15.32 11.43 2.70
N GLN A 58 14.09 11.34 2.22
CA GLN A 58 12.97 12.12 2.76
C GLN A 58 12.66 11.71 4.21
N ILE A 59 12.71 10.40 4.51
CA ILE A 59 12.48 9.88 5.86
C ILE A 59 13.60 10.32 6.80
N GLU A 60 14.86 10.19 6.38
CA GLU A 60 16.02 10.61 7.18
C GLU A 60 16.03 12.13 7.43
N ALA A 61 15.67 12.93 6.43
CA ALA A 61 15.55 14.38 6.58
C ALA A 61 14.40 14.77 7.53
N ARG A 62 13.30 14.01 7.52
CA ARG A 62 12.13 14.26 8.39
C ARG A 62 12.37 13.79 9.81
N PHE A 63 13.08 12.68 9.96
CA PHE A 63 13.40 12.02 11.21
C PHE A 63 14.88 11.66 11.25
N PRO A 64 15.75 12.60 11.60
CA PRO A 64 17.20 12.36 11.63
C PRO A 64 17.62 11.34 12.68
N GLU A 65 16.86 11.22 13.76
CA GLU A 65 17.12 10.31 14.89
C GLU A 65 15.84 9.57 15.31
N GLY A 66 15.99 8.59 16.20
CA GLY A 66 14.91 7.84 16.81
C GLY A 66 14.42 6.65 16.01
N PRO A 67 13.63 5.76 16.64
CA PRO A 67 13.07 4.57 16.02
C PRO A 67 11.96 4.92 15.04
N ILE A 68 11.82 4.11 13.98
CA ILE A 68 10.83 4.30 12.91
C ILE A 68 9.90 3.09 12.85
N HIS A 69 8.61 3.36 12.84
CA HIS A 69 7.56 2.39 12.56
C HIS A 69 7.12 2.57 11.10
N LEU A 70 7.23 1.52 10.29
CA LEU A 70 6.77 1.52 8.90
C LEU A 70 5.40 0.84 8.79
N ILE A 71 4.49 1.48 8.05
CA ILE A 71 3.19 0.92 7.71
C ILE A 71 3.09 0.86 6.20
N GLY A 72 2.86 -0.34 5.64
CA GLY A 72 2.68 -0.55 4.20
C GLY A 72 1.29 -1.11 3.89
N PHE A 73 0.46 -0.35 3.17
CA PHE A 73 -0.84 -0.82 2.71
C PHE A 73 -0.77 -1.28 1.25
N SER A 74 -1.32 -2.47 0.96
CA SER A 74 -1.39 -2.98 -0.42
C SER A 74 0.00 -3.03 -1.08
N LEU A 75 0.20 -2.41 -2.25
CA LEU A 75 1.52 -2.24 -2.86
C LEU A 75 2.48 -1.35 -2.05
N GLY A 76 1.98 -0.57 -1.10
CA GLY A 76 2.83 0.12 -0.12
C GLY A 76 3.69 -0.84 0.70
N ALA A 77 3.30 -2.12 0.81
CA ALA A 77 4.12 -3.17 1.43
C ALA A 77 5.45 -3.39 0.70
N PHE A 78 5.45 -3.38 -0.64
CA PHE A 78 6.66 -3.43 -1.47
C PHE A 78 7.64 -2.30 -1.11
N VAL A 79 7.12 -1.07 -0.99
CA VAL A 79 7.93 0.09 -0.61
C VAL A 79 8.44 -0.05 0.82
N ALA A 80 7.56 -0.38 1.78
CA ALA A 80 7.90 -0.53 3.19
C ALA A 80 9.03 -1.55 3.42
N ILE A 81 8.97 -2.71 2.74
CA ILE A 81 10.01 -3.76 2.81
C ILE A 81 11.36 -3.24 2.27
N HIS A 82 11.37 -2.56 1.12
CA HIS A 82 12.61 -2.00 0.58
C HIS A 82 13.21 -0.93 1.50
N ILE A 83 12.39 -0.01 2.00
CA ILE A 83 12.82 1.03 2.95
C ILE A 83 13.35 0.42 4.25
N ALA A 84 12.73 -0.66 4.74
CA ALA A 84 13.23 -1.37 5.92
C ALA A 84 14.64 -1.92 5.72
N THR A 85 14.95 -2.41 4.51
CA THR A 85 16.31 -2.91 4.19
C THR A 85 17.36 -1.81 4.10
N LEU A 86 16.96 -0.57 3.75
CA LEU A 86 17.84 0.59 3.64
C LEU A 86 18.04 1.24 5.01
N LEU A 87 16.98 1.49 5.78
CA LEU A 87 17.03 2.11 7.10
C LEU A 87 17.52 1.16 8.21
N LYS A 88 17.52 -0.16 7.96
CA LYS A 88 18.09 -1.20 8.84
C LYS A 88 17.62 -1.07 10.31
N ASN A 89 18.58 -0.91 11.23
CA ASN A 89 18.34 -0.87 12.67
C ASN A 89 17.50 0.33 13.15
N ARG A 90 17.26 1.32 12.30
CA ARG A 90 16.37 2.43 12.61
C ARG A 90 14.90 2.04 12.55
N VAL A 91 14.56 0.98 11.82
CA VAL A 91 13.19 0.47 11.76
C VAL A 91 12.97 -0.46 12.95
N GLU A 92 12.06 -0.06 13.84
CA GLU A 92 11.69 -0.82 15.04
C GLU A 92 10.70 -1.95 14.71
N ARG A 93 9.71 -1.67 13.84
CA ARG A 93 8.67 -2.61 13.43
C ARG A 93 8.04 -2.22 12.12
N ILE A 94 7.37 -3.20 11.50
CA ILE A 94 6.66 -3.05 10.24
C ILE A 94 5.25 -3.63 10.37
N ASP A 95 4.22 -2.84 10.07
CA ASP A 95 2.86 -3.32 9.88
C ASP A 95 2.53 -3.35 8.38
N LEU A 96 2.16 -4.52 7.88
CA LEU A 96 1.77 -4.74 6.50
C LEU A 96 0.28 -5.04 6.45
N VAL A 97 -0.49 -4.15 5.83
CA VAL A 97 -1.95 -4.18 5.81
C VAL A 97 -2.43 -4.55 4.42
N SER A 98 -3.19 -5.64 4.29
CA SER A 98 -3.62 -6.16 2.98
C SER A 98 -2.45 -6.16 1.98
N ALA A 99 -1.35 -6.79 2.37
CA ALA A 99 -0.05 -6.64 1.72
C ALA A 99 0.04 -7.38 0.39
N ALA A 100 0.53 -6.70 -0.65
CA ALA A 100 0.91 -7.35 -1.89
C ALA A 100 2.26 -8.06 -1.72
N ALA A 101 2.28 -9.39 -1.92
CA ALA A 101 3.52 -10.18 -1.95
C ALA A 101 4.21 -10.12 -3.32
N PRO A 102 5.50 -10.48 -3.43
CA PRO A 102 6.16 -10.67 -4.70
C PRO A 102 5.40 -11.65 -5.60
N LEU A 103 5.11 -11.26 -6.85
CA LEU A 103 4.31 -12.09 -7.76
C LEU A 103 5.00 -13.43 -8.11
N GLU A 104 6.32 -13.48 -8.04
CA GLU A 104 7.11 -14.68 -8.28
C GLU A 104 6.97 -15.74 -7.17
N MET A 105 6.33 -15.43 -6.04
CA MET A 105 6.14 -16.36 -4.93
C MET A 105 4.91 -17.24 -5.04
N GLY A 106 4.03 -16.98 -6.02
CA GLY A 106 2.81 -17.80 -6.19
C GLY A 106 1.96 -17.39 -7.39
N ASP A 107 0.94 -18.18 -7.69
CA ASP A 107 0.01 -17.92 -8.79
C ASP A 107 -1.17 -17.05 -8.32
N PHE A 108 -0.87 -15.86 -7.80
CA PHE A 108 -1.86 -14.97 -7.19
C PHE A 108 -2.77 -14.28 -8.21
N LEU A 109 -2.26 -14.06 -9.44
CA LEU A 109 -2.95 -13.25 -10.45
C LEU A 109 -4.36 -13.76 -10.80
N LYS A 110 -4.60 -15.07 -10.65
CA LYS A 110 -5.92 -15.64 -10.93
C LYS A 110 -7.03 -15.11 -10.03
N GLU A 111 -6.69 -14.80 -8.79
CA GLU A 111 -7.62 -14.34 -7.76
C GLU A 111 -7.65 -12.83 -7.60
N MET A 112 -6.65 -12.12 -8.17
CA MET A 112 -6.52 -10.68 -8.01
C MET A 112 -7.47 -9.89 -8.90
N ALA A 113 -8.23 -8.96 -8.31
CA ALA A 113 -9.07 -8.01 -9.04
C ALA A 113 -8.27 -7.17 -10.06
N GLY A 114 -7.01 -6.82 -9.74
CA GLY A 114 -6.09 -6.07 -10.61
C GLY A 114 -5.35 -6.91 -11.66
N ARG A 115 -5.67 -8.19 -11.84
CA ARG A 115 -4.96 -9.15 -12.71
C ARG A 115 -4.52 -8.57 -14.05
N ILE A 116 -5.44 -7.92 -14.76
CA ILE A 116 -5.20 -7.41 -16.13
C ILE A 116 -4.07 -6.37 -16.14
N VAL A 117 -4.00 -5.52 -15.11
CA VAL A 117 -2.96 -4.48 -14.95
C VAL A 117 -1.59 -5.14 -14.82
N PHE A 118 -1.45 -6.09 -13.89
CA PHE A 118 -0.18 -6.76 -13.62
C PHE A 118 0.26 -7.64 -14.79
N GLN A 119 -0.66 -8.36 -15.44
CA GLN A 119 -0.37 -9.13 -16.65
C GLN A 119 0.12 -8.23 -17.79
N ALA A 120 -0.53 -7.09 -18.01
CA ALA A 120 -0.09 -6.14 -19.02
C ALA A 120 1.31 -5.58 -18.70
N ALA A 121 1.57 -5.24 -17.43
CA ALA A 121 2.88 -4.73 -17.01
C ALA A 121 4.01 -5.76 -17.18
N GLN A 122 3.73 -7.06 -16.93
CA GLN A 122 4.70 -8.15 -17.10
C GLN A 122 4.94 -8.50 -18.56
N SER A 123 3.90 -8.51 -19.40
CA SER A 123 3.96 -9.06 -20.75
C SER A 123 4.25 -8.01 -21.83
N SER A 124 3.78 -6.76 -21.65
CA SER A 124 3.91 -5.73 -22.67
C SER A 124 3.92 -4.32 -22.06
N PRO A 125 5.11 -3.72 -21.86
CA PRO A 125 5.23 -2.35 -21.37
C PRO A 125 4.46 -1.33 -22.26
N PHE A 126 4.34 -1.59 -23.56
CA PHE A 126 3.57 -0.74 -24.46
C PHE A 126 2.07 -0.78 -24.18
N LEU A 127 1.47 -1.99 -24.06
CA LEU A 127 0.06 -2.15 -23.74
C LEU A 127 -0.24 -1.59 -22.34
N PHE A 128 0.64 -1.83 -21.38
CA PHE A 128 0.51 -1.26 -20.04
C PHE A 128 0.52 0.27 -20.08
N SER A 129 1.45 0.90 -20.82
CA SER A 129 1.48 2.36 -20.98
C SER A 129 0.20 2.90 -21.61
N LEU A 130 -0.34 2.22 -22.63
CA LEU A 130 -1.61 2.61 -23.26
C LEU A 130 -2.77 2.52 -22.28
N MET A 131 -2.83 1.46 -21.50
CA MET A 131 -3.84 1.26 -20.44
C MET A 131 -3.76 2.34 -19.36
N VAL A 132 -2.55 2.69 -18.90
CA VAL A 132 -2.34 3.77 -17.92
C VAL A 132 -2.81 5.12 -18.48
N LYS A 133 -2.52 5.43 -19.77
CA LYS A 133 -3.01 6.64 -20.41
C LYS A 133 -4.53 6.71 -20.44
N TRP A 134 -5.19 5.59 -20.77
CA TRP A 134 -6.65 5.51 -20.77
C TRP A 134 -7.21 5.69 -19.35
N GLN A 135 -6.64 5.00 -18.36
CA GLN A 135 -7.03 5.16 -16.95
C GLN A 135 -6.83 6.60 -16.46
N SER A 136 -5.72 7.24 -16.85
CA SER A 136 -5.45 8.64 -16.52
C SER A 136 -6.50 9.60 -17.11
N TRP A 137 -6.87 9.39 -18.36
CA TRP A 137 -7.95 10.15 -18.97
C TRP A 137 -9.29 9.93 -18.26
N ALA A 138 -9.65 8.68 -17.99
CA ALA A 138 -10.89 8.33 -17.27
C ALA A 138 -10.91 8.90 -15.84
N ALA A 139 -9.81 8.86 -15.12
CA ALA A 139 -9.69 9.41 -13.76
C ALA A 139 -9.89 10.93 -13.71
N ARG A 140 -9.46 11.65 -14.74
CA ARG A 140 -9.60 13.11 -14.84
C ARG A 140 -11.03 13.54 -15.21
N LEU A 141 -11.65 12.86 -16.17
CA LEU A 141 -12.93 13.27 -16.73
C LEU A 141 -14.13 12.57 -16.09
N PHE A 142 -13.96 11.33 -15.65
CA PHE A 142 -15.05 10.47 -15.17
C PHE A 142 -14.66 9.71 -13.88
N PRO A 143 -14.17 10.38 -12.81
CA PRO A 143 -13.64 9.71 -11.62
C PRO A 143 -14.66 8.79 -10.94
N ASN A 144 -15.94 9.17 -10.91
CA ASN A 144 -17.00 8.34 -10.32
C ASN A 144 -17.30 7.08 -11.17
N MET A 145 -17.19 7.17 -12.49
CA MET A 145 -17.36 6.01 -13.36
C MET A 145 -16.17 5.06 -13.22
N LEU A 146 -14.97 5.59 -13.14
CA LEU A 146 -13.76 4.80 -12.89
C LEU A 146 -13.84 4.11 -11.52
N PHE A 147 -14.27 4.83 -10.48
CA PHE A 147 -14.53 4.24 -9.15
C PHE A 147 -15.47 3.04 -9.25
N LYS A 148 -16.64 3.21 -9.89
CA LYS A 148 -17.62 2.13 -10.05
C LYS A 148 -17.03 0.92 -10.79
N ALA A 149 -16.22 1.14 -11.82
CA ALA A 149 -15.57 0.06 -12.56
C ALA A 149 -14.54 -0.70 -11.71
N ILE A 150 -13.71 0.02 -10.94
CA ILE A 150 -12.68 -0.56 -10.08
C ILE A 150 -13.30 -1.35 -8.91
N PHE A 151 -14.37 -0.82 -8.31
CA PHE A 151 -15.05 -1.42 -7.15
C PHE A 151 -16.22 -2.35 -7.51
N ALA A 152 -16.48 -2.61 -8.80
CA ALA A 152 -17.60 -3.44 -9.23
C ALA A 152 -17.61 -4.86 -8.64
N ASN A 153 -16.44 -5.43 -8.42
CA ASN A 153 -16.25 -6.80 -7.94
C ASN A 153 -15.64 -6.88 -6.55
N THR A 154 -15.80 -5.85 -5.73
CA THR A 154 -15.31 -5.88 -4.34
C THR A 154 -15.97 -6.99 -3.53
N ALA A 155 -15.22 -7.53 -2.57
CA ALA A 155 -15.66 -8.62 -1.70
C ALA A 155 -15.79 -8.15 -0.24
N GLY A 156 -16.33 -9.02 0.61
CA GLY A 156 -16.45 -8.75 2.04
C GLY A 156 -17.10 -7.42 2.38
N GLN A 157 -16.67 -6.81 3.48
CA GLN A 157 -17.20 -5.51 3.93
C GLN A 157 -16.81 -4.33 3.02
N ASP A 158 -15.91 -4.50 2.06
CA ASP A 158 -15.63 -3.46 1.07
C ASP A 158 -16.85 -3.14 0.20
N ARG A 159 -17.81 -4.08 0.06
CA ARG A 159 -19.09 -3.81 -0.62
C ARG A 159 -19.90 -2.75 0.10
N GLU A 160 -19.93 -2.82 1.43
CA GLU A 160 -20.64 -1.85 2.27
C GLU A 160 -19.92 -0.48 2.21
N LEU A 161 -18.60 -0.48 2.31
CA LEU A 161 -17.80 0.75 2.15
C LEU A 161 -18.03 1.41 0.79
N ALA A 162 -17.96 0.63 -0.29
CA ALA A 162 -18.16 1.12 -1.65
C ALA A 162 -19.59 1.67 -1.90
N ALA A 163 -20.55 1.30 -1.07
CA ALA A 163 -21.91 1.84 -1.13
C ALA A 163 -22.04 3.21 -0.42
N THR A 164 -21.09 3.60 0.44
CA THR A 164 -21.18 4.86 1.20
C THR A 164 -20.75 6.07 0.36
N PRO A 165 -21.52 7.18 0.36
CA PRO A 165 -21.19 8.38 -0.42
C PRO A 165 -19.85 9.01 -0.04
N ALA A 166 -19.49 8.99 1.26
CA ALA A 166 -18.23 9.55 1.76
C ALA A 166 -17.04 8.79 1.19
N PHE A 167 -17.04 7.46 1.25
CA PHE A 167 -16.00 6.61 0.69
C PHE A 167 -15.88 6.79 -0.84
N GLN A 168 -17.02 6.80 -1.56
CA GLN A 168 -17.04 7.03 -3.01
C GLN A 168 -16.36 8.36 -3.39
N LYS A 169 -16.72 9.45 -2.68
CA LYS A 169 -16.15 10.78 -2.90
C LYS A 169 -14.65 10.82 -2.58
N GLY A 170 -14.25 10.23 -1.46
CA GLY A 170 -12.83 10.13 -1.05
C GLY A 170 -12.01 9.34 -2.05
N MET A 171 -12.47 8.15 -2.43
CA MET A 171 -11.78 7.30 -3.41
C MET A 171 -11.72 7.92 -4.80
N ALA A 172 -12.79 8.57 -5.27
CA ALA A 172 -12.76 9.28 -6.56
C ALA A 172 -11.66 10.35 -6.59
N LYS A 173 -11.45 11.07 -5.48
CA LYS A 173 -10.35 12.03 -5.34
C LYS A 173 -8.98 11.32 -5.36
N ILE A 174 -8.82 10.25 -4.60
CA ILE A 174 -7.59 9.45 -4.53
C ILE A 174 -7.25 8.89 -5.92
N LEU A 175 -8.22 8.34 -6.64
CA LEU A 175 -8.03 7.83 -8.00
C LEU A 175 -7.61 8.94 -8.97
N ASN A 176 -8.21 10.13 -8.87
CA ASN A 176 -7.79 11.28 -9.68
C ASN A 176 -6.38 11.75 -9.32
N ASP A 177 -5.99 11.74 -8.06
CA ASP A 177 -4.63 12.11 -7.64
C ASP A 177 -3.61 11.07 -8.12
N SER A 178 -3.90 9.78 -7.98
CA SER A 178 -2.99 8.68 -8.36
C SER A 178 -2.92 8.48 -9.88
N LEU A 179 -4.05 8.18 -10.51
CA LEU A 179 -4.13 7.84 -11.93
C LEU A 179 -4.26 9.07 -12.82
N GLY A 180 -4.94 10.12 -12.35
CA GLY A 180 -5.14 11.33 -13.12
C GLY A 180 -3.89 12.22 -13.16
N ARG A 181 -3.38 12.63 -12.02
CA ARG A 181 -2.29 13.60 -11.91
C ARG A 181 -0.92 12.95 -11.90
N ASN A 182 -0.78 11.81 -11.20
CA ASN A 182 0.49 11.13 -10.94
C ASN A 182 0.59 9.76 -11.65
N ALA A 183 -0.03 9.63 -12.81
CA ALA A 183 -0.06 8.37 -13.58
C ALA A 183 1.33 7.80 -13.88
N HIS A 184 2.35 8.66 -14.02
CA HIS A 184 3.74 8.23 -14.22
C HIS A 184 4.32 7.52 -12.99
N ILE A 185 3.96 7.95 -11.77
CA ILE A 185 4.36 7.29 -10.52
C ILE A 185 3.71 5.92 -10.45
N TYR A 186 2.39 5.86 -10.66
CA TYR A 186 1.64 4.61 -10.72
C TYR A 186 2.27 3.62 -11.72
N GLN A 187 2.59 4.09 -12.93
CA GLN A 187 3.20 3.27 -13.97
C GLN A 187 4.58 2.73 -13.54
N SER A 188 5.44 3.58 -12.99
CA SER A 188 6.77 3.18 -12.55
C SER A 188 6.73 2.18 -11.40
N GLU A 189 5.90 2.43 -10.37
CA GLU A 189 5.81 1.54 -9.22
C GLU A 189 5.23 0.17 -9.57
N ILE A 190 4.23 0.10 -10.45
CA ILE A 190 3.74 -1.19 -10.97
C ILE A 190 4.85 -1.91 -11.72
N ALA A 191 5.62 -1.21 -12.56
CA ALA A 191 6.75 -1.82 -13.29
C ALA A 191 7.83 -2.33 -12.33
N PHE A 192 8.16 -1.61 -11.26
CA PHE A 192 9.09 -2.05 -10.23
C PHE A 192 8.54 -3.28 -9.47
N TYR A 193 7.27 -3.22 -9.08
CA TYR A 193 6.64 -4.31 -8.35
C TYR A 193 6.63 -5.63 -9.13
N VAL A 194 6.36 -5.60 -10.44
CA VAL A 194 6.30 -6.82 -11.26
C VAL A 194 7.67 -7.32 -11.72
N SER A 195 8.76 -6.59 -11.48
CA SER A 195 10.12 -6.99 -11.90
C SER A 195 10.76 -8.07 -11.02
N GLY A 196 10.08 -8.47 -9.92
CA GLY A 196 10.58 -9.46 -8.97
C GLY A 196 11.38 -8.82 -7.82
N TRP A 197 10.99 -9.13 -6.57
CA TRP A 197 11.62 -8.56 -5.38
C TRP A 197 11.65 -9.49 -4.16
N ALA A 198 11.32 -10.75 -4.32
CA ALA A 198 11.28 -11.73 -3.22
C ALA A 198 12.60 -11.80 -2.44
N THR A 199 13.73 -11.60 -3.12
CA THR A 199 15.06 -11.59 -2.48
C THR A 199 15.24 -10.49 -1.44
N SER A 200 14.43 -9.42 -1.49
CA SER A 200 14.46 -8.34 -0.49
C SER A 200 13.91 -8.79 0.86
N LEU A 201 13.00 -9.77 0.90
CA LEU A 201 12.42 -10.31 2.13
C LEU A 201 13.47 -10.92 3.05
N ALA A 202 14.47 -11.60 2.51
CA ALA A 202 15.55 -12.21 3.29
C ALA A 202 16.45 -11.18 4.03
N LYS A 203 16.39 -9.91 3.62
CA LYS A 203 17.16 -8.80 4.23
C LYS A 203 16.41 -8.14 5.39
N VAL A 204 15.11 -8.40 5.53
CA VAL A 204 14.29 -7.87 6.63
C VAL A 204 14.64 -8.56 7.93
N LYS A 205 14.98 -7.78 8.95
CA LYS A 205 15.36 -8.26 10.28
C LYS A 205 14.40 -7.76 11.38
N GLN A 206 13.53 -6.86 11.02
CA GLN A 206 12.59 -6.22 11.93
C GLN A 206 11.36 -7.09 12.15
N PRO A 207 10.70 -6.99 13.31
CA PRO A 207 9.40 -7.61 13.52
C PRO A 207 8.38 -7.13 12.49
N VAL A 208 7.68 -8.07 11.84
CA VAL A 208 6.62 -7.78 10.87
C VAL A 208 5.30 -8.31 11.40
N THR A 209 4.26 -7.47 11.39
CA THR A 209 2.87 -7.89 11.61
C THR A 209 2.10 -7.79 10.30
N LEU A 210 1.45 -8.91 9.92
CA LEU A 210 0.54 -8.96 8.78
C LEU A 210 -0.90 -8.76 9.25
N TRP A 211 -1.62 -7.87 8.59
CA TRP A 211 -3.06 -7.65 8.79
C TRP A 211 -3.77 -8.05 7.51
N GLN A 212 -4.51 -9.17 7.53
CA GLN A 212 -5.08 -9.75 6.33
C GLN A 212 -6.60 -9.94 6.44
N GLY A 213 -7.33 -9.30 5.56
CA GLY A 213 -8.75 -9.56 5.35
C GLY A 213 -8.94 -10.90 4.62
N GLN A 214 -9.75 -11.81 5.21
CA GLN A 214 -9.94 -13.14 4.62
C GLN A 214 -10.84 -13.13 3.38
N ALA A 215 -11.56 -12.03 3.14
CA ALA A 215 -12.33 -11.81 1.91
C ALA A 215 -11.61 -10.89 0.89
N ASP A 216 -10.31 -10.61 1.09
CA ASP A 216 -9.55 -9.72 0.21
C ASP A 216 -9.31 -10.37 -1.16
N ASN A 217 -9.87 -9.76 -2.21
CA ASN A 217 -9.68 -10.17 -3.59
C ASN A 217 -8.81 -9.20 -4.42
N TRP A 218 -8.18 -8.21 -3.76
CA TRP A 218 -7.16 -7.36 -4.36
C TRP A 218 -5.77 -7.93 -4.08
N THR A 219 -5.52 -8.27 -2.82
CA THR A 219 -4.35 -8.99 -2.34
C THR A 219 -4.84 -10.23 -1.59
N PRO A 220 -5.04 -11.36 -2.31
CA PRO A 220 -5.61 -12.56 -1.74
C PRO A 220 -4.87 -13.09 -0.51
N PRO A 221 -5.52 -13.76 0.45
CA PRO A 221 -4.89 -14.32 1.65
C PRO A 221 -3.66 -15.17 1.37
N ALA A 222 -3.60 -15.84 0.21
CA ALA A 222 -2.42 -16.58 -0.25
C ALA A 222 -1.15 -15.70 -0.35
N MET A 223 -1.29 -14.38 -0.57
CA MET A 223 -0.14 -13.46 -0.52
C MET A 223 0.40 -13.30 0.90
N ALA A 224 -0.48 -13.20 1.89
CA ALA A 224 -0.06 -13.16 3.30
C ALA A 224 0.57 -14.50 3.73
N ASP A 225 0.07 -15.63 3.22
CA ASP A 225 0.68 -16.96 3.44
C ASP A 225 2.12 -17.01 2.92
N ALA A 226 2.34 -16.50 1.71
CA ALA A 226 3.66 -16.46 1.10
C ALA A 226 4.63 -15.54 1.87
N LEU A 227 4.18 -14.34 2.28
CA LEU A 227 4.98 -13.44 3.11
C LEU A 227 5.34 -14.07 4.46
N GLN A 228 4.39 -14.75 5.10
CA GLN A 228 4.62 -15.43 6.38
C GLN A 228 5.62 -16.57 6.25
N GLN A 229 5.56 -17.33 5.16
CA GLN A 229 6.54 -18.41 4.88
C GLN A 229 7.95 -17.85 4.63
N ALA A 230 8.06 -16.69 3.96
CA ALA A 230 9.33 -16.05 3.68
C ALA A 230 9.97 -15.39 4.93
N LEU A 231 9.16 -15.06 5.95
CA LEU A 231 9.56 -14.37 7.17
C LEU A 231 9.20 -15.19 8.44
N PRO A 232 9.49 -16.50 8.53
CA PRO A 232 8.90 -17.37 9.55
C PRO A 232 9.27 -17.01 10.99
N HIS A 233 10.42 -16.36 11.21
CA HIS A 233 10.90 -15.97 12.54
C HIS A 233 10.57 -14.54 12.95
N LEU A 234 10.11 -13.73 12.00
CA LEU A 234 9.89 -12.28 12.20
C LEU A 234 8.43 -11.87 12.05
N CYS A 235 7.57 -12.78 11.53
CA CYS A 235 6.20 -12.46 11.17
C CYS A 235 5.20 -12.92 12.24
N SER A 236 4.31 -12.03 12.62
CA SER A 236 3.03 -12.35 13.24
C SER A 236 1.89 -11.98 12.30
N ARG A 237 0.75 -12.67 12.38
CA ARG A 237 -0.38 -12.48 11.48
C ARG A 237 -1.69 -12.30 12.24
N ARG A 238 -2.51 -11.37 11.76
CA ARG A 238 -3.86 -11.12 12.22
C ARG A 238 -4.84 -11.34 11.07
N ASP A 239 -5.57 -12.44 11.12
CA ASP A 239 -6.60 -12.78 10.14
C ASP A 239 -7.93 -12.15 10.53
N LEU A 240 -8.50 -11.34 9.64
CA LEU A 240 -9.71 -10.55 9.87
C LEU A 240 -10.86 -11.11 9.05
N MET A 241 -11.71 -11.89 9.71
CA MET A 241 -12.85 -12.56 9.07
C MET A 241 -13.86 -11.57 8.52
N GLY A 242 -14.31 -11.79 7.27
CA GLY A 242 -15.30 -10.93 6.60
C GLY A 242 -14.76 -9.60 6.07
N LEU A 243 -13.56 -9.17 6.47
CA LEU A 243 -12.91 -7.99 5.93
C LEU A 243 -12.25 -8.28 4.59
N SER A 244 -12.19 -7.26 3.74
CA SER A 244 -11.50 -7.26 2.47
C SER A 244 -10.40 -6.18 2.49
N HIS A 245 -10.07 -5.57 1.38
CA HIS A 245 -8.92 -4.70 1.20
C HIS A 245 -8.98 -3.41 2.04
N TYR A 246 -9.95 -2.55 1.73
CA TYR A 246 -10.12 -1.25 2.40
C TYR A 246 -10.77 -1.37 3.78
N SER A 247 -11.62 -2.36 4.00
CA SER A 247 -12.17 -2.64 5.34
C SER A 247 -11.09 -3.13 6.32
N THR A 248 -10.07 -3.85 5.83
CA THR A 248 -8.87 -4.18 6.62
C THR A 248 -8.06 -2.93 6.97
N LEU A 249 -7.86 -2.01 6.00
CA LEU A 249 -7.19 -0.73 6.28
C LEU A 249 -7.97 0.09 7.31
N ARG A 250 -9.29 0.21 7.17
CA ARG A 250 -10.16 0.91 8.13
C ARG A 250 -10.00 0.36 9.54
N HIS A 251 -10.05 -0.98 9.68
CA HIS A 251 -9.88 -1.65 10.95
C HIS A 251 -8.50 -1.37 11.58
N PHE A 252 -7.43 -1.53 10.80
CA PHE A 252 -6.07 -1.24 11.24
C PHE A 252 -5.89 0.21 11.70
N LEU A 253 -6.35 1.18 10.91
CA LEU A 253 -6.23 2.60 11.24
C LEU A 253 -7.04 2.96 12.50
N GLY A 254 -8.19 2.32 12.70
CA GLY A 254 -9.01 2.46 13.91
C GLY A 254 -8.28 1.95 15.16
N GLU A 255 -7.70 0.74 15.12
CA GLU A 255 -6.89 0.20 16.22
C GLU A 255 -5.65 1.07 16.48
N TYR A 256 -4.97 1.50 15.43
CA TYR A 256 -3.81 2.38 15.56
C TYR A 256 -4.16 3.70 16.24
N ALA A 257 -5.24 4.36 15.79
CA ALA A 257 -5.70 5.63 16.37
C ALA A 257 -6.09 5.50 17.85
N ASN A 258 -6.64 4.35 18.26
CA ASN A 258 -6.99 4.08 19.66
C ASN A 258 -5.73 3.84 20.52
N SER A 259 -4.77 3.06 20.02
CA SER A 259 -3.52 2.79 20.74
C SER A 259 -2.61 4.01 20.91
N ALA A 260 -2.66 4.95 19.95
CA ALA A 260 -1.93 6.22 20.05
C ALA A 260 -2.51 7.18 21.12
N GLY A 261 -3.80 7.02 21.43
CA GLY A 261 -4.47 7.84 22.46
C GLY A 261 -4.19 7.39 23.89
N GLU A 262 -3.70 6.16 24.12
CA GLU A 262 -3.38 5.65 25.46
C GLU A 262 -1.94 5.98 25.89
N LYS A 263 -1.11 6.47 24.97
CA LYS A 263 0.31 6.82 25.22
C LYS A 263 0.56 8.33 25.30
N ALA A 264 -0.45 9.15 25.13
CA ALA A 264 -0.40 10.61 25.24
C ALA A 264 -0.96 11.06 26.59
#